data_9ae5f3230ca32a9f19e4bf57ca022cd4
#
_entry.id   9ae5f3230ca32a9f19e4bf57ca022cd4
#
_cell.length_a   1.000
_cell.length_b   1.000
_cell.length_c   1.000
_cell.angle_alpha   90.00
_cell.angle_beta   90.00
_cell.angle_gamma   90.00
#
_symmetry.space_group_name_H-M   'P 1'
#
loop_
_entity.id
_entity.type
_entity.pdbx_description
1 polymer ?
#
loop_
_entity_poly.entity_id
_entity_poly.type
_entity_poly.pdbx_seq_one_letter_code
_entity_poly.pdbx_strand_id
1 'polypeptide(L)'
;MNIRPYRNINRRKTKKIMVGSVPVGGDSPITVQSMTNTLTTDIKGTINQIKEIVDAGADIVRVSCPDEQSTKALKTIIKNVSVPIIADIHFHYKRAIEAAEAGAACLRINPGNIGSNERINSVIQAAKDNNCSMRIGVNAGSLEKNILEKYKSPCPEALVESALRNIKILEDRYFTNFKISVKSSDIFLAVQAYEQLSKISNYPLHIGITEAGSLNYGTIQSSIGLGRLLWSGIGDTIRVSLSADPVEEVKAGFQILKSLGIRNKGVTIISCPSCARQNFDVISTVKIIEEKLAHIKETISLSIIGCVVNGPGEAKETNIGVVGGGKNFHQIYINGNTSHRMEQKDFINHVVGLVENYAEKIRTK
;
A
#
# COMPACT_ATOMS: atom_id res chain seq x y z
N MET A 1 -22.81 2.39 9.43
CA MET A 1 -22.91 1.10 8.74
C MET A 1 -22.82 0.01 9.77
N ASN A 2 -23.77 -0.93 9.81
CA ASN A 2 -23.63 -2.14 10.62
C ASN A 2 -22.43 -2.94 10.09
N ILE A 3 -21.36 -3.00 10.89
CA ILE A 3 -20.18 -3.81 10.54
C ILE A 3 -20.64 -5.26 10.59
N ARG A 4 -20.70 -5.90 9.42
CA ARG A 4 -21.04 -7.31 9.34
C ARG A 4 -19.93 -8.12 10.03
N PRO A 5 -20.23 -9.02 10.98
CA PRO A 5 -19.21 -9.71 11.77
C PRO A 5 -18.14 -10.43 10.94
N TYR A 6 -18.54 -10.97 9.77
CA TYR A 6 -17.62 -11.65 8.84
C TYR A 6 -16.65 -10.72 8.10
N ARG A 7 -16.83 -9.40 8.16
CA ARG A 7 -15.91 -8.39 7.60
C ARG A 7 -14.92 -7.85 8.61
N ASN A 8 -14.99 -8.31 9.86
CA ASN A 8 -14.11 -7.81 10.91
C ASN A 8 -12.73 -8.47 10.80
N ILE A 9 -11.71 -7.66 10.51
CA ILE A 9 -10.31 -8.08 10.49
C ILE A 9 -9.68 -7.70 11.82
N ASN A 10 -9.34 -8.70 12.62
CA ASN A 10 -8.63 -8.50 13.87
C ASN A 10 -7.15 -8.26 13.60
N ARG A 11 -6.74 -6.99 13.57
CA ARG A 11 -5.34 -6.64 13.36
C ARG A 11 -4.46 -7.09 14.50
N ARG A 12 -3.30 -7.65 14.16
CA ARG A 12 -2.24 -7.98 15.11
C ARG A 12 -1.82 -6.73 15.88
N LYS A 13 -1.72 -6.82 17.19
CA LYS A 13 -1.19 -5.73 18.02
C LYS A 13 0.31 -5.57 17.80
N THR A 14 0.72 -4.39 17.35
CA THR A 14 2.12 -4.07 17.06
C THR A 14 2.56 -2.82 17.82
N LYS A 15 3.87 -2.67 18.01
CA LYS A 15 4.45 -1.40 18.47
C LYS A 15 4.14 -0.30 17.43
N LYS A 16 3.87 0.91 17.90
CA LYS A 16 3.76 2.08 17.04
C LYS A 16 5.12 2.72 16.89
N ILE A 17 5.55 2.95 15.65
CA ILE A 17 6.76 3.71 15.32
C ILE A 17 6.38 4.91 14.45
N MET A 18 7.33 5.85 14.31
CA MET A 18 7.14 7.01 13.44
C MET A 18 8.08 6.92 12.24
N VAL A 19 7.55 7.20 11.05
CA VAL A 19 8.33 7.43 9.83
C VAL A 19 8.14 8.90 9.47
N GLY A 20 9.01 9.76 9.97
CA GLY A 20 8.77 11.19 9.97
C GLY A 20 7.46 11.53 10.69
N SER A 21 6.53 12.18 10.00
CA SER A 21 5.20 12.51 10.53
C SER A 21 4.17 11.36 10.44
N VAL A 22 4.51 10.27 9.77
CA VAL A 22 3.57 9.16 9.50
C VAL A 22 3.70 8.05 10.54
N PRO A 23 2.66 7.77 11.34
CA PRO A 23 2.66 6.65 12.27
C PRO A 23 2.47 5.31 11.53
N VAL A 24 3.22 4.29 11.96
CA VAL A 24 3.16 2.93 11.42
C VAL A 24 3.06 1.93 12.57
N GLY A 25 2.13 1.01 12.48
CA GLY A 25 1.85 0.04 13.56
C GLY A 25 0.87 0.56 14.61
N GLY A 26 0.61 -0.23 15.63
CA GLY A 26 -0.46 0.02 16.59
C GLY A 26 -1.83 0.08 15.89
N ASP A 27 -2.64 1.04 16.29
CA ASP A 27 -3.97 1.28 15.71
C ASP A 27 -3.92 2.24 14.49
N SER A 28 -2.71 2.60 14.03
CA SER A 28 -2.55 3.51 12.89
C SER A 28 -3.09 2.89 11.60
N PRO A 29 -3.59 3.69 10.65
CA PRO A 29 -3.99 3.20 9.34
C PRO A 29 -2.83 2.46 8.63
N ILE A 30 -3.13 1.40 7.89
CA ILE A 30 -2.12 0.70 7.09
C ILE A 30 -1.66 1.64 5.98
N THR A 31 -0.36 1.94 5.92
CA THR A 31 0.20 2.89 4.97
C THR A 31 0.56 2.22 3.64
N VAL A 32 0.42 2.97 2.55
CA VAL A 32 0.87 2.58 1.21
C VAL A 32 2.19 3.29 0.92
N GLN A 33 3.21 2.51 0.63
CA GLN A 33 4.54 2.99 0.23
C GLN A 33 4.80 2.64 -1.22
N SER A 34 5.43 3.55 -1.98
CA SER A 34 6.06 3.26 -3.26
C SER A 34 7.53 3.70 -3.28
N MET A 35 8.18 3.60 -4.42
CA MET A 35 9.60 3.90 -4.59
C MET A 35 9.83 4.55 -5.95
N THR A 36 10.70 5.56 -5.99
CA THR A 36 11.14 6.15 -7.26
C THR A 36 12.00 5.18 -8.06
N ASN A 37 11.91 5.27 -9.37
CA ASN A 37 12.78 4.56 -10.32
C ASN A 37 13.71 5.49 -11.12
N THR A 38 13.67 6.79 -10.81
CA THR A 38 14.61 7.79 -11.33
C THR A 38 16.00 7.62 -10.71
N LEU A 39 17.04 8.09 -11.38
CA LEU A 39 18.34 8.26 -10.76
C LEU A 39 18.23 9.34 -9.68
N THR A 40 18.64 9.04 -8.47
CA THR A 40 18.54 9.98 -7.32
C THR A 40 19.34 11.26 -7.55
N THR A 41 20.40 11.19 -8.36
CA THR A 41 21.20 12.35 -8.79
C THR A 41 20.45 13.27 -9.77
N ASP A 42 19.42 12.78 -10.44
CA ASP A 42 18.46 13.64 -11.14
C ASP A 42 17.42 14.18 -10.13
N ILE A 43 17.81 15.21 -9.41
CA ILE A 43 17.03 15.82 -8.33
C ILE A 43 15.66 16.26 -8.83
N LYS A 44 15.60 16.92 -10.01
CA LYS A 44 14.35 17.46 -10.56
C LYS A 44 13.39 16.34 -10.98
N GLY A 45 13.89 15.35 -11.70
CA GLY A 45 13.11 14.18 -12.12
C GLY A 45 12.59 13.40 -10.91
N THR A 46 13.44 13.19 -9.89
CA THR A 46 13.05 12.49 -8.66
C THR A 46 11.98 13.25 -7.87
N ILE A 47 12.09 14.58 -7.72
CA ILE A 47 11.06 15.39 -7.05
C ILE A 47 9.73 15.31 -7.79
N ASN A 48 9.74 15.40 -9.12
CA ASN A 48 8.51 15.32 -9.93
C ASN A 48 7.85 13.95 -9.77
N GLN A 49 8.61 12.87 -9.86
CA GLN A 49 8.07 11.52 -9.68
C GLN A 49 7.54 11.30 -8.25
N ILE A 50 8.20 11.84 -7.22
CA ILE A 50 7.67 11.79 -5.85
C ILE A 50 6.32 12.49 -5.77
N LYS A 51 6.13 13.66 -6.43
CA LYS A 51 4.85 14.36 -6.45
C LYS A 51 3.76 13.51 -7.11
N GLU A 52 4.03 12.90 -8.25
CA GLU A 52 3.10 12.00 -8.94
C GLU A 52 2.68 10.81 -8.05
N ILE A 53 3.65 10.20 -7.37
CA ILE A 53 3.43 9.11 -6.42
C ILE A 53 2.56 9.58 -5.24
N VAL A 54 2.78 10.78 -4.72
CA VAL A 54 2.00 11.39 -3.62
C VAL A 54 0.60 11.75 -4.08
N ASP A 55 0.45 12.30 -5.26
CA ASP A 55 -0.86 12.64 -5.85
C ASP A 55 -1.72 11.38 -6.06
N ALA A 56 -1.10 10.25 -6.40
CA ALA A 56 -1.76 8.94 -6.41
C ALA A 56 -2.17 8.45 -5.01
N GLY A 57 -1.61 9.05 -3.94
CA GLY A 57 -2.01 8.83 -2.56
C GLY A 57 -1.01 8.13 -1.67
N ALA A 58 0.24 7.92 -2.09
CA ALA A 58 1.25 7.29 -1.26
C ALA A 58 1.47 8.06 0.05
N ASP A 59 1.56 7.32 1.14
CA ASP A 59 1.80 7.89 2.47
C ASP A 59 3.29 8.08 2.75
N ILE A 60 4.15 7.30 2.11
CA ILE A 60 5.60 7.25 2.31
C ILE A 60 6.26 6.92 0.96
N VAL A 61 7.38 7.56 0.64
CA VAL A 61 8.14 7.27 -0.58
C VAL A 61 9.56 6.83 -0.24
N ARG A 62 10.08 5.82 -0.96
CA ARG A 62 11.45 5.34 -0.83
C ARG A 62 12.28 5.81 -2.02
N VAL A 63 13.52 6.24 -1.73
CA VAL A 63 14.50 6.72 -2.71
C VAL A 63 15.79 5.91 -2.53
N SER A 64 16.40 5.48 -3.63
CA SER A 64 17.65 4.70 -3.60
C SER A 64 18.85 5.61 -3.31
N CYS A 65 19.74 5.17 -2.42
CA CYS A 65 20.96 5.92 -2.07
C CYS A 65 22.18 4.99 -2.17
N PRO A 66 22.59 4.60 -3.39
CA PRO A 66 23.70 3.67 -3.58
C PRO A 66 25.08 4.28 -3.32
N ASP A 67 25.22 5.59 -3.48
CA ASP A 67 26.49 6.31 -3.44
C ASP A 67 26.40 7.67 -2.75
N GLU A 68 27.54 8.38 -2.62
CA GLU A 68 27.65 9.68 -1.98
C GLU A 68 26.91 10.80 -2.75
N GLN A 69 26.89 10.73 -4.08
CA GLN A 69 26.20 11.73 -4.88
C GLN A 69 24.69 11.65 -4.64
N SER A 70 24.17 10.44 -4.53
CA SER A 70 22.76 10.19 -4.20
C SER A 70 22.39 10.69 -2.81
N THR A 71 23.24 10.50 -1.78
CA THR A 71 22.97 11.03 -0.44
C THR A 71 23.09 12.55 -0.36
N LYS A 72 23.99 13.18 -1.14
CA LYS A 72 24.04 14.64 -1.28
C LYS A 72 22.78 15.20 -1.94
N ALA A 73 22.29 14.54 -3.00
CA ALA A 73 21.05 14.91 -3.69
C ALA A 73 19.82 14.78 -2.76
N LEU A 74 19.80 13.76 -1.91
CA LEU A 74 18.71 13.45 -0.99
C LEU A 74 18.31 14.65 -0.12
N LYS A 75 19.26 15.42 0.38
CA LYS A 75 19.00 16.62 1.20
C LYS A 75 18.15 17.66 0.44
N THR A 76 18.42 17.86 -0.84
CA THR A 76 17.65 18.78 -1.67
C THR A 76 16.27 18.19 -2.00
N ILE A 77 16.19 16.90 -2.29
CA ILE A 77 14.94 16.21 -2.56
C ILE A 77 14.00 16.35 -1.35
N ILE A 78 14.46 15.99 -0.14
CA ILE A 78 13.66 16.04 1.10
C ILE A 78 13.10 17.44 1.36
N LYS A 79 13.88 18.49 1.13
CA LYS A 79 13.42 19.88 1.32
C LYS A 79 12.30 20.31 0.37
N ASN A 80 12.14 19.65 -0.78
CA ASN A 80 11.19 20.03 -1.82
C ASN A 80 9.97 19.08 -1.92
N VAL A 81 9.80 18.18 -0.96
CA VAL A 81 8.66 17.26 -0.90
C VAL A 81 8.04 17.28 0.50
N SER A 82 6.74 17.00 0.59
CA SER A 82 6.00 17.00 1.87
C SER A 82 5.87 15.60 2.50
N VAL A 83 6.14 14.55 1.71
CA VAL A 83 6.02 13.15 2.14
C VAL A 83 7.30 12.69 2.84
N PRO A 84 7.21 11.85 3.89
CA PRO A 84 8.38 11.25 4.49
C PRO A 84 9.16 10.38 3.50
N ILE A 85 10.48 10.58 3.45
CA ILE A 85 11.37 9.85 2.55
C ILE A 85 12.12 8.75 3.30
N ILE A 86 12.11 7.54 2.75
CA ILE A 86 12.93 6.42 3.18
C ILE A 86 14.18 6.37 2.29
N ALA A 87 15.35 6.43 2.88
CA ALA A 87 16.60 6.17 2.16
C ALA A 87 16.89 4.66 2.09
N ASP A 88 17.06 4.15 0.88
CA ASP A 88 17.36 2.74 0.64
C ASP A 88 18.87 2.53 0.57
N ILE A 89 19.42 1.98 1.64
CA ILE A 89 20.86 1.75 1.82
C ILE A 89 21.12 0.24 1.83
N HIS A 90 22.09 -0.22 1.05
CA HIS A 90 22.39 -1.66 0.96
C HIS A 90 23.57 -2.07 1.84
N PHE A 91 24.76 -1.49 1.63
CA PHE A 91 26.00 -1.99 2.24
C PHE A 91 26.86 -0.93 2.93
N HIS A 92 26.70 0.35 2.59
CA HIS A 92 27.60 1.41 3.04
C HIS A 92 27.07 2.15 4.24
N TYR A 93 27.64 1.88 5.43
CA TYR A 93 27.24 2.54 6.68
C TYR A 93 27.34 4.07 6.62
N LYS A 94 28.36 4.62 5.90
CA LYS A 94 28.50 6.08 5.73
C LYS A 94 27.29 6.68 5.00
N ARG A 95 26.77 5.99 3.98
CA ARG A 95 25.54 6.43 3.26
C ARG A 95 24.33 6.46 4.19
N ALA A 96 24.27 5.53 5.15
CA ALA A 96 23.19 5.52 6.14
C ALA A 96 23.27 6.74 7.08
N ILE A 97 24.48 7.07 7.55
CA ILE A 97 24.70 8.26 8.41
C ILE A 97 24.34 9.53 7.64
N GLU A 98 24.90 9.72 6.45
CA GLU A 98 24.62 10.88 5.58
C GLU A 98 23.13 11.03 5.25
N ALA A 99 22.43 9.93 5.01
CA ALA A 99 21.00 9.96 4.74
C ALA A 99 20.19 10.39 5.96
N ALA A 100 20.55 9.91 7.17
CA ALA A 100 19.92 10.34 8.41
C ALA A 100 20.14 11.84 8.64
N GLU A 101 21.38 12.33 8.49
CA GLU A 101 21.75 13.74 8.60
C GLU A 101 21.09 14.62 7.52
N ALA A 102 20.82 14.06 6.33
CA ALA A 102 20.08 14.75 5.28
C ALA A 102 18.58 14.91 5.61
N GLY A 103 18.08 14.25 6.66
CA GLY A 103 16.69 14.32 7.10
C GLY A 103 15.81 13.17 6.60
N ALA A 104 16.38 12.02 6.20
CA ALA A 104 15.60 10.84 5.87
C ALA A 104 14.75 10.41 7.08
N ALA A 105 13.46 10.13 6.84
CA ALA A 105 12.54 9.71 7.88
C ALA A 105 12.74 8.25 8.32
N CYS A 106 13.36 7.44 7.45
CA CYS A 106 13.65 6.04 7.73
C CYS A 106 14.83 5.56 6.87
N LEU A 107 15.69 4.72 7.46
CA LEU A 107 16.74 4.01 6.73
C LEU A 107 16.29 2.59 6.45
N ARG A 108 16.26 2.18 5.18
CA ARG A 108 16.13 0.76 4.85
C ARG A 108 17.52 0.16 4.82
N ILE A 109 17.82 -0.68 5.79
CA ILE A 109 19.13 -1.27 5.97
C ILE A 109 19.05 -2.52 6.82
N ASN A 110 19.92 -3.49 6.55
CA ASN A 110 20.08 -4.66 7.39
C ASN A 110 21.35 -4.45 8.26
N PRO A 111 21.21 -4.24 9.57
CA PRO A 111 22.36 -4.01 10.44
C PRO A 111 23.44 -5.08 10.34
N GLY A 112 23.04 -6.35 10.18
CA GLY A 112 23.98 -7.46 10.00
C GLY A 112 24.85 -7.41 8.74
N ASN A 113 24.51 -6.55 7.76
CA ASN A 113 25.26 -6.41 6.49
C ASN A 113 26.19 -5.18 6.49
N ILE A 114 26.21 -4.40 7.57
CA ILE A 114 26.99 -3.15 7.63
C ILE A 114 28.46 -3.42 7.97
N GLY A 115 28.74 -4.51 8.64
CA GLY A 115 30.09 -4.91 9.04
C GLY A 115 30.30 -4.85 10.57
N SER A 116 31.33 -4.09 11.04
CA SER A 116 31.71 -4.12 12.45
C SER A 116 30.68 -3.50 13.41
N ASN A 117 30.77 -3.85 14.68
CA ASN A 117 29.92 -3.31 15.74
C ASN A 117 30.00 -1.76 15.84
N GLU A 118 31.19 -1.20 15.62
CA GLU A 118 31.42 0.25 15.64
C GLU A 118 30.61 0.94 14.53
N ARG A 119 30.59 0.36 13.32
CA ARG A 119 29.80 0.87 12.20
C ARG A 119 28.30 0.81 12.47
N ILE A 120 27.85 -0.30 13.03
CA ILE A 120 26.44 -0.49 13.44
C ILE A 120 26.07 0.58 14.49
N ASN A 121 26.91 0.77 15.51
CA ASN A 121 26.70 1.77 16.55
C ASN A 121 26.61 3.19 15.97
N SER A 122 27.51 3.53 15.04
CA SER A 122 27.52 4.86 14.38
C SER A 122 26.22 5.11 13.60
N VAL A 123 25.73 4.11 12.88
CA VAL A 123 24.45 4.24 12.14
C VAL A 123 23.26 4.37 13.09
N ILE A 124 23.23 3.58 14.16
CA ILE A 124 22.16 3.66 15.16
C ILE A 124 22.18 5.01 15.87
N GLN A 125 23.36 5.52 16.20
CA GLN A 125 23.50 6.83 16.83
C GLN A 125 23.00 7.93 15.90
N ALA A 126 23.43 7.94 14.64
CA ALA A 126 22.96 8.90 13.65
C ALA A 126 21.43 8.85 13.47
N ALA A 127 20.84 7.65 13.49
CA ALA A 127 19.39 7.49 13.42
C ALA A 127 18.69 8.06 14.66
N LYS A 128 19.24 7.85 15.87
CA LYS A 128 18.71 8.43 17.12
C LYS A 128 18.78 9.95 17.11
N ASP A 129 19.92 10.50 16.74
CA ASP A 129 20.20 11.96 16.76
C ASP A 129 19.30 12.72 15.77
N ASN A 130 18.89 12.06 14.68
CA ASN A 130 18.04 12.64 13.64
C ASN A 130 16.57 12.14 13.69
N ASN A 131 16.13 11.50 14.77
CA ASN A 131 14.78 10.92 14.90
C ASN A 131 14.37 10.04 13.72
N CYS A 132 15.34 9.35 13.11
CA CYS A 132 15.16 8.52 11.95
C CYS A 132 14.82 7.08 12.37
N SER A 133 13.73 6.53 11.85
CA SER A 133 13.39 5.12 12.06
C SER A 133 14.22 4.19 11.17
N MET A 134 14.15 2.88 11.40
CA MET A 134 14.80 1.90 10.53
C MET A 134 13.80 0.89 9.96
N ARG A 135 14.16 0.28 8.84
CA ARG A 135 13.49 -0.91 8.31
C ARG A 135 14.50 -2.01 8.04
N ILE A 136 14.40 -3.09 8.80
CA ILE A 136 15.06 -4.35 8.49
C ILE A 136 14.40 -4.93 7.23
N GLY A 137 15.18 -5.20 6.17
CA GLY A 137 14.66 -5.62 4.88
C GLY A 137 15.28 -6.94 4.42
N VAL A 138 14.80 -8.06 4.96
CA VAL A 138 15.20 -9.40 4.52
C VAL A 138 14.51 -9.76 3.21
N ASN A 139 15.26 -10.26 2.23
CA ASN A 139 14.74 -10.77 0.97
C ASN A 139 15.32 -12.17 0.72
N ALA A 140 14.51 -13.07 0.18
CA ALA A 140 14.92 -14.45 -0.15
C ALA A 140 16.13 -14.50 -1.10
N GLY A 141 16.17 -13.58 -2.09
CA GLY A 141 17.25 -13.50 -3.06
C GLY A 141 18.58 -12.92 -2.55
N SER A 142 18.65 -12.43 -1.29
CA SER A 142 19.84 -11.80 -0.71
C SER A 142 20.06 -12.18 0.76
N LEU A 143 19.74 -13.43 1.09
CA LEU A 143 20.03 -14.00 2.42
C LEU A 143 21.53 -14.12 2.66
N GLU A 144 21.93 -13.98 3.92
CA GLU A 144 23.31 -14.14 4.38
C GLU A 144 23.84 -15.55 4.07
N LYS A 145 25.12 -15.64 3.65
CA LYS A 145 25.77 -16.90 3.27
C LYS A 145 25.66 -17.98 4.34
N ASN A 146 25.92 -17.63 5.59
CA ASN A 146 25.84 -18.57 6.72
C ASN A 146 24.41 -19.12 6.97
N ILE A 147 23.38 -18.33 6.66
CA ILE A 147 21.99 -18.79 6.70
C ILE A 147 21.72 -19.77 5.54
N LEU A 148 22.16 -19.41 4.33
CA LEU A 148 22.03 -20.28 3.17
C LEU A 148 22.81 -21.59 3.33
N GLU A 149 23.98 -21.56 3.95
CA GLU A 149 24.74 -22.79 4.28
C GLU A 149 23.99 -23.71 5.24
N LYS A 150 23.30 -23.11 6.23
CA LYS A 150 22.49 -23.85 7.22
C LYS A 150 21.22 -24.46 6.60
N TYR A 151 20.47 -23.67 5.84
CA TYR A 151 19.16 -24.08 5.32
C TYR A 151 19.20 -24.66 3.89
N LYS A 152 20.34 -24.59 3.20
CA LYS A 152 20.57 -25.03 1.81
C LYS A 152 19.83 -24.24 0.73
N SER A 153 18.68 -23.68 1.05
CA SER A 153 17.87 -22.85 0.16
C SER A 153 17.07 -21.81 0.96
N PRO A 154 16.57 -20.73 0.32
CA PRO A 154 15.61 -19.84 0.95
C PRO A 154 14.35 -20.59 1.37
N CYS A 155 13.99 -20.48 2.64
CA CYS A 155 12.76 -21.02 3.23
C CYS A 155 12.20 -20.05 4.27
N PRO A 156 10.96 -20.21 4.74
CA PRO A 156 10.37 -19.30 5.72
C PRO A 156 11.23 -19.15 6.97
N GLU A 157 11.76 -20.25 7.50
CA GLU A 157 12.60 -20.31 8.71
C GLU A 157 13.91 -19.52 8.51
N ALA A 158 14.50 -19.59 7.31
CA ALA A 158 15.73 -18.86 6.96
C ALA A 158 15.49 -17.34 6.98
N LEU A 159 14.37 -16.89 6.39
CA LEU A 159 14.00 -15.47 6.39
C LEU A 159 13.71 -14.96 7.81
N VAL A 160 13.00 -15.76 8.59
CA VAL A 160 12.67 -15.43 9.98
C VAL A 160 13.94 -15.37 10.83
N GLU A 161 14.85 -16.33 10.72
CA GLU A 161 16.12 -16.31 11.44
C GLU A 161 16.96 -15.09 11.09
N SER A 162 17.07 -14.73 9.81
CA SER A 162 17.73 -13.50 9.37
C SER A 162 17.10 -12.26 10.01
N ALA A 163 15.78 -12.17 10.01
CA ALA A 163 15.07 -11.07 10.63
C ALA A 163 15.35 -10.98 12.13
N LEU A 164 15.25 -12.11 12.87
CA LEU A 164 15.49 -12.16 14.31
C LEU A 164 16.92 -11.77 14.70
N ARG A 165 17.92 -12.17 13.93
CA ARG A 165 19.31 -11.73 14.15
C ARG A 165 19.45 -10.22 14.04
N ASN A 166 18.85 -9.61 13.02
CA ASN A 166 18.87 -8.17 12.84
C ASN A 166 18.06 -7.43 13.91
N ILE A 167 16.92 -7.98 14.34
CA ILE A 167 16.12 -7.45 15.47
C ILE A 167 16.99 -7.40 16.74
N LYS A 168 17.63 -8.54 17.06
CA LYS A 168 18.49 -8.64 18.25
C LYS A 168 19.62 -7.61 18.23
N ILE A 169 20.26 -7.37 17.09
CA ILE A 169 21.31 -6.36 16.95
C ILE A 169 20.79 -4.97 17.34
N LEU A 170 19.58 -4.60 16.97
CA LEU A 170 18.96 -3.31 17.30
C LEU A 170 18.50 -3.25 18.76
N GLU A 171 17.90 -4.33 19.28
CA GLU A 171 17.42 -4.42 20.65
C GLU A 171 18.58 -4.36 21.67
N ASP A 172 19.67 -5.07 21.41
CA ASP A 172 20.89 -5.05 22.24
C ASP A 172 21.51 -3.64 22.33
N ARG A 173 21.11 -2.72 21.44
CA ARG A 173 21.52 -1.29 21.41
C ARG A 173 20.41 -0.33 21.81
N TYR A 174 19.33 -0.85 22.39
CA TYR A 174 18.18 -0.04 22.83
C TYR A 174 17.58 0.81 21.71
N PHE A 175 17.58 0.29 20.46
CA PHE A 175 16.92 0.92 19.34
C PHE A 175 15.66 0.13 18.96
N THR A 176 14.49 0.71 19.23
CA THR A 176 13.19 0.05 19.04
C THR A 176 12.31 0.74 17.99
N ASN A 177 12.77 1.87 17.42
CA ASN A 177 12.04 2.61 16.39
C ASN A 177 12.29 2.00 15.00
N PHE A 178 11.85 0.76 14.79
CA PHE A 178 12.02 0.08 13.51
C PHE A 178 10.83 -0.81 13.12
N LYS A 179 10.74 -1.09 11.83
CA LYS A 179 9.82 -2.04 11.20
C LYS A 179 10.57 -3.11 10.44
N ILE A 180 9.88 -4.21 10.08
CA ILE A 180 10.54 -5.39 9.49
C ILE A 180 9.84 -5.77 8.20
N SER A 181 10.59 -6.28 7.24
CA SER A 181 10.07 -6.96 6.06
C SER A 181 10.84 -8.25 5.80
N VAL A 182 10.12 -9.31 5.46
CA VAL A 182 10.64 -10.61 5.02
C VAL A 182 9.97 -10.96 3.69
N LYS A 183 10.65 -10.67 2.58
CA LYS A 183 10.06 -10.68 1.24
C LYS A 183 10.62 -11.82 0.38
N SER A 184 9.76 -12.31 -0.51
CA SER A 184 10.11 -13.22 -1.59
C SER A 184 9.26 -12.90 -2.83
N SER A 185 9.71 -13.34 -3.99
CA SER A 185 8.90 -13.41 -5.21
C SER A 185 7.95 -14.61 -5.18
N ASP A 186 8.26 -15.64 -4.39
CA ASP A 186 7.36 -16.75 -4.10
C ASP A 186 6.35 -16.33 -3.03
N ILE A 187 5.06 -16.36 -3.38
CA ILE A 187 3.95 -15.97 -2.49
C ILE A 187 3.89 -16.86 -1.25
N PHE A 188 4.03 -18.17 -1.43
CA PHE A 188 3.90 -19.14 -0.33
C PHE A 188 5.01 -18.93 0.69
N LEU A 189 6.25 -18.78 0.21
CA LEU A 189 7.41 -18.52 1.06
C LEU A 189 7.24 -17.19 1.79
N ALA A 190 6.86 -16.12 1.10
CA ALA A 190 6.65 -14.81 1.71
C ALA A 190 5.55 -14.86 2.78
N VAL A 191 4.38 -15.41 2.46
CA VAL A 191 3.25 -15.50 3.39
C VAL A 191 3.61 -16.29 4.63
N GLN A 192 4.21 -17.48 4.48
CA GLN A 192 4.61 -18.31 5.62
C GLN A 192 5.67 -17.61 6.50
N ALA A 193 6.65 -16.93 5.89
CA ALA A 193 7.66 -16.19 6.65
C ALA A 193 7.03 -15.06 7.49
N TYR A 194 6.09 -14.29 6.91
CA TYR A 194 5.36 -13.27 7.66
C TYR A 194 4.45 -13.86 8.73
N GLU A 195 3.76 -14.96 8.47
CA GLU A 195 2.91 -15.64 9.47
C GLU A 195 3.74 -16.15 10.65
N GLN A 196 4.91 -16.75 10.40
CA GLN A 196 5.84 -17.19 11.46
C GLN A 196 6.37 -15.98 12.25
N LEU A 197 6.88 -14.95 11.57
CA LEU A 197 7.45 -13.78 12.22
C LEU A 197 6.38 -13.02 13.05
N SER A 198 5.15 -12.98 12.58
CA SER A 198 4.04 -12.32 13.26
C SER A 198 3.69 -12.88 14.63
N LYS A 199 3.99 -14.16 14.86
CA LYS A 199 3.74 -14.86 16.14
C LYS A 199 4.82 -14.59 17.19
N ILE A 200 6.03 -14.25 16.77
CA ILE A 200 7.21 -14.16 17.65
C ILE A 200 7.77 -12.74 17.80
N SER A 201 7.25 -11.78 17.06
CA SER A 201 7.67 -10.38 17.12
C SER A 201 6.46 -9.46 17.10
N ASN A 202 6.50 -8.36 17.86
CA ASN A 202 5.45 -7.35 17.90
C ASN A 202 5.85 -6.04 17.17
N TYR A 203 6.96 -6.03 16.45
CA TYR A 203 7.33 -4.89 15.62
C TYR A 203 6.44 -4.79 14.38
N PRO A 204 6.22 -3.57 13.85
CA PRO A 204 5.43 -3.37 12.65
C PRO A 204 6.01 -4.10 11.44
N LEU A 205 5.14 -4.67 10.61
CA LEU A 205 5.52 -5.41 9.42
C LEU A 205 5.22 -4.60 8.16
N HIS A 206 6.28 -4.42 7.35
CA HIS A 206 6.17 -3.89 6.00
C HIS A 206 6.03 -5.05 5.02
N ILE A 207 4.80 -5.33 4.61
CA ILE A 207 4.50 -6.48 3.77
C ILE A 207 4.53 -6.14 2.27
N GLY A 208 4.88 -7.13 1.45
CA GLY A 208 4.91 -7.01 -0.02
C GLY A 208 5.50 -8.25 -0.65
N ILE A 209 5.06 -8.56 -1.86
CA ILE A 209 5.71 -9.53 -2.73
C ILE A 209 6.74 -8.78 -3.54
N THR A 210 8.00 -9.22 -3.53
CA THR A 210 9.06 -8.57 -4.31
C THR A 210 9.12 -9.15 -5.72
N GLU A 211 9.55 -8.33 -6.69
CA GLU A 211 9.73 -8.80 -8.08
C GLU A 211 8.48 -9.49 -8.63
N ALA A 212 7.30 -8.92 -8.35
CA ALA A 212 6.03 -9.56 -8.67
C ALA A 212 5.73 -9.62 -10.18
N GLY A 213 6.41 -8.82 -11.01
CA GLY A 213 6.30 -8.85 -12.46
C GLY A 213 5.54 -7.65 -13.06
N SER A 214 4.98 -7.84 -14.24
CA SER A 214 4.26 -6.81 -15.00
C SER A 214 3.04 -6.26 -14.26
N LEU A 215 2.48 -5.14 -14.74
CA LEU A 215 1.31 -4.51 -14.14
C LEU A 215 0.18 -5.50 -13.86
N ASN A 216 -0.24 -6.27 -14.84
CA ASN A 216 -1.38 -7.19 -14.67
C ASN A 216 -1.01 -8.38 -13.77
N TYR A 217 0.05 -9.11 -14.11
CA TYR A 217 0.44 -10.31 -13.37
C TYR A 217 0.91 -9.97 -11.95
N GLY A 218 1.74 -8.94 -11.81
CA GLY A 218 2.26 -8.51 -10.52
C GLY A 218 1.20 -7.97 -9.57
N THR A 219 0.14 -7.33 -10.10
CA THR A 219 -1.03 -6.93 -9.30
C THR A 219 -1.77 -8.15 -8.77
N ILE A 220 -1.96 -9.19 -9.58
CA ILE A 220 -2.59 -10.44 -9.14
C ILE A 220 -1.74 -11.12 -8.06
N GLN A 221 -0.45 -11.29 -8.30
CA GLN A 221 0.50 -11.86 -7.33
C GLN A 221 0.47 -11.12 -5.99
N SER A 222 0.57 -9.79 -6.05
CA SER A 222 0.53 -8.93 -4.86
C SER A 222 -0.82 -9.00 -4.16
N SER A 223 -1.92 -9.04 -4.91
CA SER A 223 -3.27 -9.14 -4.33
C SER A 223 -3.48 -10.45 -3.57
N ILE A 224 -2.96 -11.56 -4.08
CA ILE A 224 -3.04 -12.86 -3.40
C ILE A 224 -2.20 -12.82 -2.10
N GLY A 225 -0.93 -12.44 -2.19
CA GLY A 225 -0.03 -12.47 -1.03
C GLY A 225 -0.39 -11.43 0.04
N LEU A 226 -0.60 -10.17 -0.35
CA LEU A 226 -1.00 -9.11 0.57
C LEU A 226 -2.42 -9.35 1.10
N GLY A 227 -3.35 -9.78 0.23
CA GLY A 227 -4.72 -10.09 0.62
C GLY A 227 -4.77 -11.17 1.70
N ARG A 228 -4.03 -12.26 1.54
CA ARG A 228 -3.93 -13.33 2.54
C ARG A 228 -3.42 -12.82 3.88
N LEU A 229 -2.35 -12.03 3.89
CA LEU A 229 -1.75 -11.49 5.11
C LEU A 229 -2.67 -10.49 5.80
N LEU A 230 -3.19 -9.51 5.04
CA LEU A 230 -4.07 -8.48 5.56
C LEU A 230 -5.38 -9.04 6.12
N TRP A 231 -5.97 -10.05 5.47
CA TRP A 231 -7.14 -10.75 5.98
C TRP A 231 -6.88 -11.41 7.34
N SER A 232 -5.66 -11.92 7.53
CA SER A 232 -5.21 -12.48 8.82
C SER A 232 -4.79 -11.43 9.85
N GLY A 233 -4.97 -10.13 9.56
CA GLY A 233 -4.59 -9.03 10.44
C GLY A 233 -3.09 -8.72 10.46
N ILE A 234 -2.32 -9.26 9.52
CA ILE A 234 -0.86 -9.11 9.43
C ILE A 234 -0.52 -8.01 8.40
N GLY A 235 0.23 -7.00 8.82
CA GLY A 235 0.72 -5.91 7.99
C GLY A 235 0.34 -4.53 8.51
N ASP A 236 1.32 -3.64 8.59
CA ASP A 236 1.20 -2.27 9.08
C ASP A 236 1.52 -1.23 8.00
N THR A 237 2.26 -1.63 7.01
CA THR A 237 2.57 -0.86 5.81
C THR A 237 2.77 -1.80 4.63
N ILE A 238 2.34 -1.40 3.44
CA ILE A 238 2.38 -2.25 2.25
C ILE A 238 3.17 -1.59 1.11
N ARG A 239 3.77 -2.42 0.25
CA ARG A 239 4.23 -2.02 -1.07
C ARG A 239 3.91 -3.11 -2.09
N VAL A 240 3.24 -2.71 -3.16
CA VAL A 240 3.15 -3.49 -4.40
C VAL A 240 4.42 -3.18 -5.21
N SER A 241 5.06 -4.20 -5.78
CA SER A 241 6.30 -4.03 -6.58
C SER A 241 6.04 -4.50 -8.00
N LEU A 242 5.99 -3.57 -8.95
CA LEU A 242 5.64 -3.83 -10.34
C LEU A 242 6.75 -3.38 -11.29
N SER A 243 6.89 -4.11 -12.41
CA SER A 243 7.62 -3.62 -13.58
C SER A 243 6.73 -2.67 -14.37
N ALA A 244 6.39 -1.52 -13.76
CA ALA A 244 5.48 -0.51 -14.28
C ALA A 244 5.77 0.85 -13.63
N ASP A 245 5.01 1.89 -13.99
CA ASP A 245 5.09 3.20 -13.35
C ASP A 245 4.80 3.07 -11.84
N PRO A 246 5.59 3.71 -10.95
CA PRO A 246 5.38 3.67 -9.50
C PRO A 246 4.00 4.16 -9.04
N VAL A 247 3.33 5.00 -9.81
CA VAL A 247 1.93 5.43 -9.58
C VAL A 247 0.99 4.23 -9.59
N GLU A 248 1.21 3.26 -10.49
CA GLU A 248 0.39 2.05 -10.57
C GLU A 248 0.57 1.14 -9.35
N GLU A 249 1.77 1.12 -8.74
CA GLU A 249 2.00 0.41 -7.46
C GLU A 249 1.10 0.97 -6.35
N VAL A 250 0.97 2.31 -6.28
CA VAL A 250 0.12 2.99 -5.28
C VAL A 250 -1.34 2.69 -5.52
N LYS A 251 -1.80 2.80 -6.76
CA LYS A 251 -3.19 2.48 -7.14
C LYS A 251 -3.56 1.04 -6.77
N ALA A 252 -2.71 0.07 -7.15
CA ALA A 252 -2.91 -1.33 -6.82
C ALA A 252 -2.93 -1.57 -5.30
N GLY A 253 -2.02 -0.92 -4.55
CA GLY A 253 -2.00 -0.99 -3.09
C GLY A 253 -3.30 -0.51 -2.45
N PHE A 254 -3.83 0.64 -2.90
CA PHE A 254 -5.12 1.13 -2.41
C PHE A 254 -6.30 0.25 -2.84
N GLN A 255 -6.27 -0.32 -4.03
CA GLN A 255 -7.32 -1.25 -4.46
C GLN A 255 -7.36 -2.51 -3.59
N ILE A 256 -6.20 -3.06 -3.21
CA ILE A 256 -6.11 -4.19 -2.27
C ILE A 256 -6.71 -3.82 -0.91
N LEU A 257 -6.31 -2.69 -0.32
CA LEU A 257 -6.83 -2.23 0.97
C LEU A 257 -8.34 -1.95 0.92
N LYS A 258 -8.81 -1.36 -0.17
CA LYS A 258 -10.22 -1.05 -0.42
C LYS A 258 -11.06 -2.31 -0.57
N SER A 259 -10.58 -3.31 -1.31
CA SER A 259 -11.27 -4.59 -1.50
C SER A 259 -11.50 -5.33 -0.17
N LEU A 260 -10.61 -5.16 0.79
CA LEU A 260 -10.72 -5.71 2.14
C LEU A 260 -11.47 -4.79 3.13
N GLY A 261 -11.89 -3.60 2.69
CA GLY A 261 -12.54 -2.61 3.56
C GLY A 261 -11.63 -2.00 4.63
N ILE A 262 -10.30 -2.14 4.50
CA ILE A 262 -9.31 -1.66 5.48
C ILE A 262 -9.09 -0.15 5.36
N ARG A 263 -8.90 0.33 4.13
CA ARG A 263 -8.81 1.76 3.81
C ARG A 263 -9.65 2.02 2.57
N ASN A 264 -10.68 2.81 2.75
CA ASN A 264 -11.55 3.20 1.67
C ASN A 264 -11.21 4.64 1.24
N LYS A 265 -10.93 4.83 -0.04
CA LYS A 265 -10.72 6.14 -0.66
C LYS A 265 -11.38 6.12 -2.03
N GLY A 266 -12.19 7.13 -2.29
CA GLY A 266 -12.89 7.26 -3.57
C GLY A 266 -14.09 6.33 -3.75
N VAL A 267 -14.65 6.36 -4.96
CA VAL A 267 -15.86 5.60 -5.30
C VAL A 267 -15.52 4.13 -5.53
N THR A 268 -16.25 3.24 -4.85
CA THR A 268 -16.19 1.80 -5.12
C THR A 268 -17.33 1.42 -6.04
N ILE A 269 -17.03 0.97 -7.26
CA ILE A 269 -18.03 0.53 -8.22
C ILE A 269 -18.21 -0.99 -8.12
N ILE A 270 -19.46 -1.40 -7.92
CA ILE A 270 -19.91 -2.78 -7.97
C ILE A 270 -20.71 -2.94 -9.26
N SER A 271 -20.26 -3.78 -10.18
CA SER A 271 -20.92 -3.95 -11.46
C SER A 271 -21.14 -5.43 -11.80
N CYS A 272 -22.20 -5.73 -12.53
CA CYS A 272 -22.40 -7.06 -13.05
C CYS A 272 -21.49 -7.32 -14.28
N PRO A 273 -21.14 -8.60 -14.55
CA PRO A 273 -20.25 -8.94 -15.67
C PRO A 273 -20.92 -8.78 -17.04
N SER A 274 -22.13 -8.24 -17.08
CA SER A 274 -22.95 -8.12 -18.29
C SER A 274 -23.41 -9.49 -18.86
N CYS A 275 -24.64 -9.60 -19.30
CA CYS A 275 -25.16 -10.80 -19.93
C CYS A 275 -26.37 -10.45 -20.85
N ALA A 276 -26.99 -11.44 -21.47
CA ALA A 276 -28.13 -11.24 -22.37
C ALA A 276 -29.36 -10.56 -21.73
N ARG A 277 -29.42 -10.44 -20.40
CA ARG A 277 -30.48 -9.73 -19.66
C ARG A 277 -30.23 -8.24 -19.46
N GLN A 278 -29.05 -7.73 -19.87
CA GLN A 278 -28.73 -6.30 -19.70
C GLN A 278 -29.67 -5.41 -20.52
N ASN A 279 -30.06 -4.29 -19.94
CA ASN A 279 -30.86 -3.26 -20.59
C ASN A 279 -30.06 -2.06 -21.08
N PHE A 280 -28.75 -2.05 -20.82
CA PHE A 280 -27.79 -1.05 -21.30
C PHE A 280 -26.38 -1.63 -21.30
N ASP A 281 -25.44 -0.98 -22.00
CA ASP A 281 -24.04 -1.38 -22.05
C ASP A 281 -23.35 -1.06 -20.71
N VAL A 282 -23.31 -2.06 -19.80
CA VAL A 282 -22.71 -1.93 -18.48
C VAL A 282 -21.20 -1.71 -18.59
N ILE A 283 -20.52 -2.40 -19.51
CA ILE A 283 -19.06 -2.39 -19.62
C ILE A 283 -18.57 -0.97 -19.95
N SER A 284 -19.10 -0.39 -21.04
CA SER A 284 -18.74 0.97 -21.43
C SER A 284 -19.18 2.02 -20.39
N THR A 285 -20.34 1.83 -19.78
CA THR A 285 -20.85 2.71 -18.72
C THR A 285 -19.93 2.75 -17.51
N VAL A 286 -19.50 1.59 -17.01
CA VAL A 286 -18.59 1.50 -15.86
C VAL A 286 -17.27 2.21 -16.16
N LYS A 287 -16.67 1.94 -17.33
CA LYS A 287 -15.40 2.58 -17.73
C LYS A 287 -15.51 4.11 -17.73
N ILE A 288 -16.55 4.66 -18.33
CA ILE A 288 -16.75 6.12 -18.40
C ILE A 288 -16.98 6.71 -17.02
N ILE A 289 -17.77 6.04 -16.16
CA ILE A 289 -18.05 6.51 -14.79
C ILE A 289 -16.80 6.43 -13.92
N GLU A 290 -15.99 5.38 -14.02
CA GLU A 290 -14.70 5.28 -13.31
C GLU A 290 -13.78 6.45 -13.65
N GLU A 291 -13.63 6.77 -14.94
CA GLU A 291 -12.82 7.90 -15.41
C GLU A 291 -13.34 9.24 -14.86
N LYS A 292 -14.66 9.48 -14.97
CA LYS A 292 -15.28 10.72 -14.50
C LYS A 292 -15.23 10.90 -12.98
N LEU A 293 -15.30 9.82 -12.20
CA LEU A 293 -15.31 9.85 -10.73
C LEU A 293 -13.92 9.68 -10.09
N ALA A 294 -12.87 9.56 -10.88
CA ALA A 294 -11.50 9.37 -10.37
C ALA A 294 -11.02 10.46 -9.40
N HIS A 295 -11.57 11.69 -9.53
CA HIS A 295 -11.25 12.83 -8.67
C HIS A 295 -11.90 12.78 -7.28
N ILE A 296 -12.93 11.96 -7.07
CA ILE A 296 -13.65 11.84 -5.81
C ILE A 296 -12.77 11.10 -4.79
N LYS A 297 -12.58 11.70 -3.63
CA LYS A 297 -11.77 11.13 -2.53
C LYS A 297 -12.62 10.52 -1.42
N GLU A 298 -13.87 10.89 -1.33
CA GLU A 298 -14.83 10.43 -0.35
C GLU A 298 -15.20 8.95 -0.57
N THR A 299 -15.39 8.22 0.52
CA THR A 299 -15.78 6.80 0.47
C THR A 299 -17.25 6.67 0.09
N ILE A 300 -17.51 6.27 -1.14
CA ILE A 300 -18.87 6.09 -1.70
C ILE A 300 -18.93 4.74 -2.39
N SER A 301 -20.01 3.99 -2.19
CA SER A 301 -20.29 2.77 -2.95
C SER A 301 -21.36 3.05 -4.01
N LEU A 302 -21.08 2.63 -5.25
CA LEU A 302 -21.95 2.76 -6.40
C LEU A 302 -22.17 1.38 -7.04
N SER A 303 -23.40 0.91 -7.14
CA SER A 303 -23.72 -0.30 -7.90
C SER A 303 -24.28 0.03 -9.28
N ILE A 304 -23.78 -0.64 -10.32
CA ILE A 304 -24.22 -0.49 -11.72
C ILE A 304 -24.57 -1.86 -12.26
N ILE A 305 -25.86 -2.19 -12.26
CA ILE A 305 -26.33 -3.53 -12.60
C ILE A 305 -27.31 -3.46 -13.79
N GLY A 306 -27.01 -4.19 -14.85
CA GLY A 306 -27.70 -4.11 -16.13
C GLY A 306 -29.13 -4.64 -16.15
N CYS A 307 -29.62 -5.31 -15.12
CA CYS A 307 -30.98 -5.90 -15.10
C CYS A 307 -31.58 -5.97 -13.68
N VAL A 308 -32.87 -6.20 -13.62
CA VAL A 308 -33.66 -6.29 -12.38
C VAL A 308 -33.43 -7.57 -11.55
N VAL A 309 -32.70 -8.57 -12.06
CA VAL A 309 -32.53 -9.86 -11.36
C VAL A 309 -31.68 -9.69 -10.10
N ASN A 310 -30.47 -9.15 -10.24
CA ASN A 310 -29.57 -8.86 -9.10
C ASN A 310 -29.57 -7.38 -8.70
N GLY A 311 -30.02 -6.50 -9.60
CA GLY A 311 -29.95 -5.06 -9.44
C GLY A 311 -30.52 -4.53 -8.14
N PRO A 312 -31.79 -4.83 -7.78
CA PRO A 312 -32.37 -4.34 -6.55
C PRO A 312 -31.66 -4.81 -5.29
N GLY A 313 -31.11 -6.05 -5.28
CA GLY A 313 -30.34 -6.60 -4.17
C GLY A 313 -29.03 -5.84 -3.96
N GLU A 314 -28.25 -5.68 -5.02
CA GLU A 314 -26.96 -4.94 -4.95
C GLU A 314 -27.17 -3.45 -4.64
N ALA A 315 -28.21 -2.83 -5.23
CA ALA A 315 -28.50 -1.43 -4.99
C ALA A 315 -28.88 -1.12 -3.54
N LYS A 316 -29.48 -2.08 -2.82
CA LYS A 316 -29.80 -1.93 -1.38
C LYS A 316 -28.56 -1.88 -0.49
N GLU A 317 -27.47 -2.43 -0.95
CA GLU A 317 -26.21 -2.52 -0.18
C GLU A 317 -25.23 -1.37 -0.46
N THR A 318 -25.61 -0.43 -1.36
CA THR A 318 -24.76 0.66 -1.81
C THR A 318 -25.34 2.04 -1.49
N ASN A 319 -24.47 3.06 -1.44
CA ASN A 319 -24.90 4.44 -1.25
C ASN A 319 -25.75 4.94 -2.43
N ILE A 320 -25.31 4.58 -3.66
CA ILE A 320 -26.04 4.88 -4.89
C ILE A 320 -26.10 3.59 -5.71
N GLY A 321 -27.29 3.27 -6.22
CA GLY A 321 -27.51 2.09 -7.05
C GLY A 321 -28.20 2.44 -8.35
N VAL A 322 -27.75 1.81 -9.43
CA VAL A 322 -28.34 1.92 -10.76
C VAL A 322 -28.71 0.56 -11.26
N VAL A 323 -29.98 0.39 -11.63
CA VAL A 323 -30.53 -0.87 -12.10
C VAL A 323 -31.20 -0.67 -13.44
N GLY A 324 -30.81 -1.44 -14.44
CA GLY A 324 -31.49 -1.49 -15.74
C GLY A 324 -32.93 -1.99 -15.57
N GLY A 325 -33.92 -1.12 -15.77
CA GLY A 325 -35.33 -1.39 -15.47
C GLY A 325 -36.18 -1.78 -16.67
N GLY A 326 -35.63 -1.82 -17.88
CA GLY A 326 -36.33 -2.15 -19.12
C GLY A 326 -35.86 -1.34 -20.33
N LYS A 327 -36.56 -1.40 -21.45
CA LYS A 327 -36.22 -0.61 -22.64
C LYS A 327 -36.34 0.88 -22.31
N ASN A 328 -35.24 1.63 -22.28
CA ASN A 328 -35.13 3.08 -22.16
C ASN A 328 -35.22 3.67 -20.77
N PHE A 329 -35.25 2.96 -19.65
CA PHE A 329 -35.18 3.58 -18.33
C PHE A 329 -34.34 2.78 -17.34
N HIS A 330 -33.81 3.49 -16.34
CA HIS A 330 -33.04 2.94 -15.23
C HIS A 330 -33.69 3.33 -13.91
N GLN A 331 -33.69 2.41 -12.95
CA GLN A 331 -34.12 2.69 -11.58
C GLN A 331 -32.93 3.11 -10.75
N ILE A 332 -33.02 4.27 -10.12
CA ILE A 332 -32.01 4.82 -9.22
C ILE A 332 -32.39 4.49 -7.76
N TYR A 333 -31.39 4.10 -6.99
CA TYR A 333 -31.48 3.87 -5.54
C TYR A 333 -30.52 4.81 -4.81
N ILE A 334 -30.92 5.31 -3.66
CA ILE A 334 -30.09 6.14 -2.78
C ILE A 334 -30.19 5.57 -1.36
N ASN A 335 -29.04 5.23 -0.79
CA ASN A 335 -28.95 4.60 0.54
C ASN A 335 -29.86 3.39 0.70
N GLY A 336 -29.88 2.52 -0.32
CA GLY A 336 -30.67 1.29 -0.34
C GLY A 336 -32.15 1.47 -0.66
N ASN A 337 -32.65 2.69 -0.76
CA ASN A 337 -34.07 2.98 -1.05
C ASN A 337 -34.27 3.35 -2.52
N THR A 338 -35.38 2.90 -3.10
CA THR A 338 -35.82 3.33 -4.41
C THR A 338 -36.03 4.84 -4.42
N SER A 339 -35.39 5.55 -5.33
CA SER A 339 -35.48 7.00 -5.46
C SER A 339 -36.37 7.39 -6.65
N HIS A 340 -35.82 7.36 -7.87
CA HIS A 340 -36.54 7.78 -9.07
C HIS A 340 -36.13 6.93 -10.27
N ARG A 341 -36.89 7.08 -11.35
CA ARG A 341 -36.56 6.52 -12.65
C ARG A 341 -35.98 7.59 -13.56
N MET A 342 -35.06 7.20 -14.40
CA MET A 342 -34.55 8.10 -15.43
C MET A 342 -34.43 7.40 -16.77
N GLU A 343 -34.49 8.19 -17.85
CA GLU A 343 -34.30 7.72 -19.20
C GLU A 343 -32.82 7.49 -19.52
N GLN A 344 -32.57 6.67 -20.51
CA GLN A 344 -31.21 6.30 -20.91
C GLN A 344 -30.39 7.47 -21.47
N LYS A 345 -31.07 8.49 -22.00
CA LYS A 345 -30.44 9.69 -22.52
C LYS A 345 -29.86 10.51 -21.40
N ASP A 346 -28.74 10.81 -21.15
CA ASP A 346 -28.09 11.55 -20.04
C ASP A 346 -27.81 10.80 -18.75
N PHE A 347 -28.08 9.50 -18.74
CA PHE A 347 -27.92 8.62 -17.60
C PHE A 347 -26.54 8.72 -16.93
N ILE A 348 -25.44 8.69 -17.70
CA ILE A 348 -24.08 8.74 -17.16
C ILE A 348 -23.82 10.05 -16.42
N ASN A 349 -24.16 11.19 -17.03
CA ASN A 349 -23.96 12.48 -16.40
C ASN A 349 -24.81 12.67 -15.14
N HIS A 350 -26.02 12.14 -15.15
CA HIS A 350 -26.87 12.14 -13.97
C HIS A 350 -26.27 11.34 -12.81
N VAL A 351 -25.78 10.12 -13.08
CA VAL A 351 -25.15 9.28 -12.04
C VAL A 351 -23.88 9.95 -11.49
N VAL A 352 -23.06 10.52 -12.36
CA VAL A 352 -21.88 11.31 -11.94
C VAL A 352 -22.29 12.44 -11.02
N GLY A 353 -23.27 13.26 -11.41
CA GLY A 353 -23.77 14.36 -10.59
C GLY A 353 -24.37 13.90 -9.24
N LEU A 354 -25.05 12.76 -9.21
CA LEU A 354 -25.52 12.17 -7.94
C LEU A 354 -24.38 11.81 -7.01
N VAL A 355 -23.29 11.22 -7.53
CA VAL A 355 -22.11 10.85 -6.74
C VAL A 355 -21.38 12.10 -6.25
N GLU A 356 -21.20 13.10 -7.10
CA GLU A 356 -20.57 14.37 -6.73
C GLU A 356 -21.34 15.09 -5.64
N ASN A 357 -22.66 15.21 -5.78
CA ASN A 357 -23.53 15.78 -4.75
C ASN A 357 -23.52 14.98 -3.44
N TYR A 358 -23.37 13.64 -3.53
CA TYR A 358 -23.24 12.80 -2.36
C TYR A 358 -21.90 13.00 -1.67
N ALA A 359 -20.82 13.15 -2.44
CA ALA A 359 -19.49 13.47 -1.93
C ALA A 359 -19.48 14.82 -1.19
N GLU A 360 -20.09 15.84 -1.77
CA GLU A 360 -20.20 17.17 -1.15
C GLU A 360 -20.93 17.12 0.20
N LYS A 361 -22.02 16.37 0.29
CA LYS A 361 -22.74 16.16 1.56
C LYS A 361 -21.93 15.43 2.63
N ILE A 362 -20.95 14.60 2.23
CA ILE A 362 -20.02 13.93 3.16
C ILE A 362 -18.99 14.93 3.67
N ARG A 363 -18.47 15.83 2.80
CA ARG A 363 -17.49 16.86 3.17
C ARG A 363 -18.00 17.88 4.15
N THR A 364 -19.31 18.19 4.06
CA THR A 364 -19.96 19.24 4.88
C THR A 364 -20.48 18.73 6.22
N LYS A 365 -20.39 17.43 6.48
CA LYS A 365 -20.69 16.80 7.78
C LYS A 365 -19.43 16.55 8.60
#